data_65d4f21005dd21606224c92e15d166a1
#
_entry.id   65d4f21005dd21606224c92e15d166a1
#
_cell.length_a   1.000
_cell.length_b   1.000
_cell.length_c   1.000
_cell.angle_alpha   90.00
_cell.angle_beta   90.00
_cell.angle_gamma   90.00
#
_symmetry.space_group_name_H-M   'P 1'
#
loop_
_entity.id
_entity.type
_entity.pdbx_description
1 polymer ?
#
loop_
_entity_poly.entity_id
_entity_poly.type
_entity_poly.pdbx_seq_one_letter_code
_entity_poly.pdbx_strand_id
1 'polypeptide(L)'
;NDGVMMQPYLVDQVKNIDGGVIKESEPEEMASPLKKSECDVLKKMLRKVVSSGTGTKAYSSEYTVYGKTGSAEYNDDKDSHAWFIGCAEKDGKKIVVSVLVEDGGSGGSTAAPIADKVFHSFFG
;
A
#
# COMPACT_ATOMS: atom_id res chain seq x y z
N ASN A 1 -4.35 1.62 -10.26
CA ASN A 1 -3.72 1.84 -11.57
C ASN A 1 -4.38 0.99 -12.68
N ASP A 2 -5.66 0.64 -12.48
CA ASP A 2 -6.55 -0.05 -13.43
C ASP A 2 -5.98 -1.31 -14.09
N GLY A 3 -5.11 -2.02 -13.38
CA GLY A 3 -4.45 -3.26 -13.81
C GLY A 3 -3.07 -3.08 -14.43
N VAL A 4 -2.64 -1.87 -14.64
CA VAL A 4 -1.29 -1.57 -15.15
C VAL A 4 -0.27 -1.62 -14.02
N MET A 5 0.76 -2.43 -14.19
CA MET A 5 1.92 -2.55 -13.32
C MET A 5 3.09 -1.79 -13.92
N MET A 6 3.65 -0.85 -13.18
CA MET A 6 4.77 -0.03 -13.62
C MET A 6 6.09 -0.67 -13.21
N GLN A 7 7.12 -0.48 -14.02
CA GLN A 7 8.48 -0.89 -13.72
C GLN A 7 8.99 -0.08 -12.52
N PRO A 8 9.39 -0.72 -11.40
CA PRO A 8 9.96 0.01 -10.28
C PRO A 8 11.37 0.51 -10.60
N TYR A 9 11.69 1.70 -10.11
CA TYR A 9 13.04 2.28 -10.18
C TYR A 9 13.37 3.00 -8.87
N LEU A 10 14.66 3.10 -8.56
CA LEU A 10 15.17 3.72 -7.33
C LEU A 10 15.76 5.10 -7.57
N VAL A 11 16.24 5.36 -8.79
CA VAL A 11 16.86 6.63 -9.17
C VAL A 11 15.89 7.39 -10.06
N ASP A 12 15.34 8.47 -9.54
CA ASP A 12 14.44 9.37 -10.27
C ASP A 12 15.21 10.26 -11.24
N GLN A 13 16.25 10.95 -10.74
CA GLN A 13 17.08 11.84 -11.53
C GLN A 13 18.55 11.72 -11.15
N VAL A 14 19.42 11.92 -12.14
CA VAL A 14 20.85 12.14 -11.98
C VAL A 14 21.18 13.58 -12.37
N LYS A 15 21.77 14.35 -11.46
CA LYS A 15 22.14 15.74 -11.68
C LYS A 15 23.65 15.94 -11.67
N ASN A 16 24.13 16.93 -12.44
CA ASN A 16 25.51 17.39 -12.34
C ASN A 16 25.71 18.28 -11.09
N ILE A 17 26.96 18.70 -10.87
CA ILE A 17 27.31 19.54 -9.71
C ILE A 17 26.61 20.91 -9.72
N ASP A 18 26.22 21.41 -10.88
CA ASP A 18 25.52 22.69 -11.06
C ASP A 18 24.00 22.56 -10.97
N GLY A 19 23.48 21.35 -10.69
CA GLY A 19 22.07 21.03 -10.57
C GLY A 19 21.34 20.72 -11.88
N GLY A 20 22.05 20.73 -13.00
CA GLY A 20 21.50 20.34 -14.30
C GLY A 20 21.17 18.85 -14.37
N VAL A 21 20.01 18.47 -14.89
CA VAL A 21 19.59 17.08 -15.05
C VAL A 21 20.39 16.44 -16.16
N ILE A 22 21.15 15.37 -15.84
CA ILE A 22 21.91 14.55 -16.80
C ILE A 22 21.05 13.40 -17.33
N LYS A 23 20.24 12.81 -16.43
CA LYS A 23 19.35 11.69 -16.74
C LYS A 23 18.11 11.79 -15.85
N GLU A 24 16.96 11.50 -16.41
CA GLU A 24 15.68 11.35 -15.74
C GLU A 24 15.09 9.98 -16.04
N SER A 25 14.48 9.34 -15.07
CA SER A 25 13.79 8.06 -15.27
C SER A 25 12.37 8.33 -15.71
N GLU A 26 11.98 7.72 -16.82
CA GLU A 26 10.61 7.80 -17.33
C GLU A 26 9.78 6.63 -16.79
N PRO A 27 8.50 6.86 -16.42
CA PRO A 27 7.60 5.78 -16.03
C PRO A 27 7.40 4.79 -17.18
N GLU A 28 7.72 3.52 -16.96
CA GLU A 28 7.61 2.44 -17.95
C GLU A 28 6.57 1.41 -17.47
N GLU A 29 5.68 0.98 -18.39
CA GLU A 29 4.75 -0.11 -18.14
C GLU A 29 5.51 -1.44 -18.18
N MET A 30 5.44 -2.21 -17.09
CA MET A 30 6.02 -3.55 -17.02
C MET A 30 5.05 -4.62 -17.51
N ALA A 31 3.77 -4.50 -17.14
CA ALA A 31 2.72 -5.46 -17.50
C ALA A 31 1.31 -4.92 -17.21
N SER A 32 0.33 -5.52 -17.85
CA SER A 32 -1.12 -5.31 -17.58
C SER A 32 -1.80 -6.64 -17.23
N PRO A 33 -1.50 -7.22 -16.04
CA PRO A 33 -1.96 -8.56 -15.67
C PRO A 33 -3.47 -8.66 -15.40
N LEU A 34 -4.14 -7.55 -15.13
CA LEU A 34 -5.57 -7.49 -14.81
C LEU A 34 -6.28 -6.46 -15.69
N LYS A 35 -7.53 -6.75 -16.03
CA LYS A 35 -8.42 -5.76 -16.64
C LYS A 35 -8.97 -4.81 -15.58
N LYS A 36 -9.37 -3.61 -15.99
CA LYS A 36 -10.00 -2.63 -15.09
C LYS A 36 -11.19 -3.23 -14.32
N SER A 37 -12.06 -4.00 -14.97
CA SER A 37 -13.21 -4.63 -14.32
C SER A 37 -12.83 -5.61 -13.21
N GLU A 38 -11.71 -6.31 -13.35
CA GLU A 38 -11.19 -7.23 -12.33
C GLU A 38 -10.60 -6.42 -11.16
N CYS A 39 -9.93 -5.31 -11.45
CA CYS A 39 -9.45 -4.37 -10.43
C CYS A 39 -10.60 -3.76 -9.63
N ASP A 40 -11.73 -3.42 -10.27
CA ASP A 40 -12.90 -2.89 -9.59
C ASP A 40 -13.53 -3.92 -8.62
N VAL A 41 -13.52 -5.21 -8.98
CA VAL A 41 -13.94 -6.30 -8.08
C VAL A 41 -12.96 -6.44 -6.92
N LEU A 42 -11.66 -6.45 -7.20
CA LEU A 42 -10.62 -6.56 -6.18
C LEU A 42 -10.68 -5.38 -5.18
N LYS A 43 -10.87 -4.16 -5.66
CA LYS A 43 -11.07 -2.98 -4.81
C LYS A 43 -12.25 -3.15 -3.85
N LYS A 44 -13.39 -3.67 -4.33
CA LYS A 44 -14.56 -3.94 -3.47
C LYS A 44 -14.22 -4.95 -2.37
N MET A 45 -13.48 -6.01 -2.69
CA MET A 45 -13.04 -7.01 -1.72
C MET A 45 -12.09 -6.38 -0.69
N LEU A 46 -11.07 -5.64 -1.12
CA LEU A 46 -10.12 -4.96 -0.25
C LEU A 46 -10.78 -3.89 0.63
N ARG A 47 -11.78 -3.17 0.09
CA ARG A 47 -12.60 -2.24 0.89
C ARG A 47 -13.36 -2.99 1.99
N LYS A 48 -13.89 -4.18 1.71
CA LYS A 48 -14.61 -4.98 2.70
C LYS A 48 -13.72 -5.41 3.86
N VAL A 49 -12.45 -5.74 3.61
CA VAL A 49 -11.46 -6.05 4.67
C VAL A 49 -11.32 -4.89 5.67
N VAL A 50 -11.31 -3.66 5.16
CA VAL A 50 -11.15 -2.45 5.99
C VAL A 50 -12.47 -2.00 6.61
N SER A 51 -13.60 -2.11 5.90
CA SER A 51 -14.89 -1.62 6.42
C SER A 51 -15.53 -2.54 7.47
N SER A 52 -15.28 -3.84 7.43
CA SER A 52 -15.93 -4.84 8.32
C SER A 52 -15.14 -6.13 8.53
N GLY A 53 -13.88 -6.19 8.05
CA GLY A 53 -13.02 -7.36 8.17
C GLY A 53 -11.86 -7.14 9.15
N THR A 54 -10.76 -7.83 8.90
CA THR A 54 -9.56 -7.84 9.76
C THR A 54 -8.77 -6.53 9.75
N GLY A 55 -9.02 -5.63 8.81
CA GLY A 55 -8.30 -4.36 8.62
C GLY A 55 -9.04 -3.13 9.16
N THR A 56 -10.05 -3.29 10.03
CA THR A 56 -10.90 -2.17 10.50
C THR A 56 -10.15 -1.07 11.23
N LYS A 57 -8.96 -1.35 11.76
CA LYS A 57 -8.10 -0.34 12.39
C LYS A 57 -7.41 0.61 11.39
N ALA A 58 -7.54 0.35 10.10
CA ALA A 58 -7.14 1.28 9.04
C ALA A 58 -8.34 1.98 8.36
N TYR A 59 -9.53 1.90 8.97
CA TYR A 59 -10.74 2.54 8.43
C TYR A 59 -10.73 4.04 8.70
N SER A 60 -11.13 4.81 7.69
CA SER A 60 -11.43 6.24 7.83
C SER A 60 -12.81 6.57 7.24
N SER A 61 -13.47 7.57 7.80
CA SER A 61 -14.66 8.22 7.23
C SER A 61 -14.31 9.38 6.29
N GLU A 62 -13.06 9.86 6.30
CA GLU A 62 -12.62 11.04 5.57
C GLU A 62 -12.02 10.70 4.20
N TYR A 63 -11.51 9.48 4.04
CA TYR A 63 -10.93 8.96 2.81
C TYR A 63 -11.23 7.47 2.64
N THR A 64 -11.14 6.97 1.43
CA THR A 64 -11.41 5.56 1.15
C THR A 64 -10.13 4.74 1.25
N VAL A 65 -10.15 3.72 2.14
CA VAL A 65 -9.03 2.79 2.31
C VAL A 65 -9.40 1.41 1.75
N TYR A 66 -8.49 0.82 1.01
CA TYR A 66 -8.50 -0.56 0.53
C TYR A 66 -7.27 -1.27 1.09
N GLY A 67 -7.41 -2.47 1.63
CA GLY A 67 -6.24 -3.12 2.19
C GLY A 67 -6.43 -4.58 2.52
N LYS A 68 -5.32 -5.23 2.86
CA LYS A 68 -5.26 -6.61 3.31
C LYS A 68 -4.27 -6.75 4.45
N THR A 69 -4.71 -7.40 5.51
CA THR A 69 -3.87 -7.81 6.63
C THR A 69 -3.22 -9.15 6.34
N GLY A 70 -2.05 -9.38 6.90
CA GLY A 70 -1.36 -10.67 6.90
C GLY A 70 -0.73 -10.93 8.26
N SER A 71 -0.63 -12.21 8.63
CA SER A 71 0.20 -12.69 9.72
C SER A 71 1.02 -13.83 9.15
N ALA A 72 2.33 -13.65 9.06
CA ALA A 72 3.23 -14.61 8.45
C ALA A 72 4.01 -15.34 9.53
N GLU A 73 3.65 -16.59 9.77
CA GLU A 73 4.37 -17.49 10.65
C GLU A 73 5.68 -17.93 9.99
N TYR A 74 6.76 -17.97 10.73
CA TYR A 74 8.07 -18.37 10.22
C TYR A 74 8.86 -19.22 11.23
N ASN A 75 8.40 -19.28 12.49
CA ASN A 75 9.02 -20.06 13.56
C ASN A 75 7.95 -20.37 14.61
N ASP A 76 7.94 -21.62 15.12
CA ASP A 76 6.95 -22.08 16.10
C ASP A 76 7.11 -21.43 17.49
N ASP A 77 8.31 -20.91 17.80
CA ASP A 77 8.63 -20.29 19.09
C ASP A 77 8.51 -18.75 19.11
N LYS A 78 8.07 -18.14 18.02
CA LYS A 78 8.00 -16.69 17.87
C LYS A 78 6.65 -16.23 17.34
N ASP A 79 6.32 -14.96 17.64
CA ASP A 79 5.16 -14.31 17.05
C ASP A 79 5.29 -14.18 15.53
N SER A 80 4.17 -14.26 14.84
CA SER A 80 4.09 -14.02 13.39
C SER A 80 4.56 -12.62 13.03
N HIS A 81 5.10 -12.42 11.85
CA HIS A 81 5.29 -11.10 11.30
C HIS A 81 3.94 -10.48 10.92
N ALA A 82 3.66 -9.28 11.46
CA ALA A 82 2.43 -8.56 11.18
C ALA A 82 2.56 -7.75 9.89
N TRP A 83 1.66 -7.99 8.93
CA TRP A 83 1.62 -7.32 7.63
C TRP A 83 0.32 -6.53 7.43
N PHE A 84 0.43 -5.40 6.79
CA PHE A 84 -0.67 -4.71 6.14
C PHE A 84 -0.19 -4.09 4.83
N ILE A 85 -0.92 -4.36 3.76
CA ILE A 85 -0.76 -3.64 2.50
C ILE A 85 -2.06 -2.91 2.20
N GLY A 86 -1.97 -1.67 1.74
CA GLY A 86 -3.16 -0.90 1.45
C GLY A 86 -2.92 0.33 0.61
N CYS A 87 -4.01 0.82 0.06
CA CYS A 87 -4.08 2.07 -0.67
C CYS A 87 -5.18 2.93 -0.05
N ALA A 88 -4.92 4.22 0.06
CA ALA A 88 -5.95 5.19 0.43
C ALA A 88 -6.11 6.25 -0.66
N GLU A 89 -7.34 6.70 -0.89
CA GLU A 89 -7.66 7.69 -1.92
C GLU A 89 -8.68 8.72 -1.44
N LYS A 90 -8.45 10.00 -1.81
CA LYS A 90 -9.32 11.15 -1.55
C LYS A 90 -9.04 12.23 -2.60
N ASP A 91 -10.08 12.78 -3.21
CA ASP A 91 -10.00 13.91 -4.13
C ASP A 91 -8.95 13.75 -5.24
N GLY A 92 -8.88 12.56 -5.83
CA GLY A 92 -7.93 12.21 -6.89
C GLY A 92 -6.50 11.93 -6.43
N LYS A 93 -6.17 12.18 -5.15
CA LYS A 93 -4.88 11.80 -4.56
C LYS A 93 -4.92 10.35 -4.09
N LYS A 94 -3.80 9.64 -4.26
CA LYS A 94 -3.64 8.23 -3.84
C LYS A 94 -2.31 8.03 -3.16
N ILE A 95 -2.30 7.16 -2.15
CA ILE A 95 -1.08 6.68 -1.50
C ILE A 95 -1.18 5.17 -1.30
N VAL A 96 -0.08 4.47 -1.52
CA VAL A 96 0.06 3.03 -1.26
C VAL A 96 1.05 2.84 -0.11
N VAL A 97 0.71 1.95 0.82
CA VAL A 97 1.52 1.67 2.00
C VAL A 97 1.68 0.16 2.14
N SER A 98 2.89 -0.27 2.43
CA SER A 98 3.21 -1.61 2.90
C SER A 98 3.87 -1.50 4.27
N VAL A 99 3.27 -2.16 5.27
CA VAL A 99 3.76 -2.18 6.65
C VAL A 99 4.12 -3.61 7.02
N LEU A 100 5.34 -3.78 7.50
CA LEU A 100 5.84 -4.99 8.12
C LEU A 100 6.30 -4.67 9.55
N VAL A 101 5.85 -5.47 10.52
CA VAL A 101 6.37 -5.47 11.88
C VAL A 101 6.84 -6.89 12.20
N GLU A 102 8.14 -7.05 12.33
CA GLU A 102 8.74 -8.34 12.70
C GLU A 102 8.30 -8.73 14.11
N ASP A 103 7.95 -10.01 14.29
CA ASP A 103 7.44 -10.56 15.56
C ASP A 103 6.26 -9.75 16.15
N GLY A 104 5.50 -9.09 15.26
CA GLY A 104 4.42 -8.17 15.63
C GLY A 104 3.05 -8.85 15.82
N GLY A 105 2.96 -10.16 15.65
CA GLY A 105 1.74 -10.94 15.80
C GLY A 105 0.72 -10.68 14.68
N SER A 106 -0.39 -10.03 14.99
CA SER A 106 -1.50 -9.86 14.06
C SER A 106 -1.39 -8.59 13.19
N GLY A 107 -1.48 -8.74 11.87
CA GLY A 107 -1.50 -7.62 10.95
C GLY A 107 -2.63 -6.62 11.20
N GLY A 108 -3.81 -7.11 11.58
CA GLY A 108 -4.96 -6.26 11.92
C GLY A 108 -4.78 -5.47 13.22
N SER A 109 -4.06 -6.02 14.19
CA SER A 109 -3.85 -5.39 15.49
C SER A 109 -2.64 -4.47 15.53
N THR A 110 -1.59 -4.78 14.78
CA THR A 110 -0.29 -4.11 14.84
C THR A 110 0.01 -3.30 13.58
N ALA A 111 -0.06 -3.90 12.39
CA ALA A 111 0.33 -3.23 11.16
C ALA A 111 -0.75 -2.27 10.61
N ALA A 112 -2.04 -2.62 10.72
CA ALA A 112 -3.12 -1.76 10.22
C ALA A 112 -3.20 -0.39 10.92
N PRO A 113 -3.03 -0.25 12.27
CA PRO A 113 -2.98 1.06 12.91
C PRO A 113 -1.78 1.92 12.48
N ILE A 114 -0.66 1.30 12.09
CA ILE A 114 0.51 2.03 11.58
C ILE A 114 0.19 2.59 10.20
N ALA A 115 -0.43 1.79 9.33
CA ALA A 115 -0.88 2.24 8.02
C ALA A 115 -1.89 3.40 8.13
N ASP A 116 -2.84 3.33 9.07
CA ASP A 116 -3.80 4.40 9.36
C ASP A 116 -3.12 5.72 9.68
N LYS A 117 -2.10 5.71 10.56
CA LYS A 117 -1.32 6.91 10.88
C LYS A 117 -0.63 7.52 9.65
N VAL A 118 -0.11 6.68 8.74
CA VAL A 118 0.52 7.14 7.49
C VAL A 118 -0.52 7.77 6.58
N PHE A 119 -1.68 7.14 6.40
CA PHE A 119 -2.78 7.67 5.60
C PHE A 119 -3.30 9.00 6.17
N HIS A 120 -3.49 9.07 7.48
CA HIS A 120 -3.94 10.28 8.16
C HIS A 120 -2.92 11.42 7.98
N SER A 121 -1.62 11.14 8.12
CA SER A 121 -0.56 12.13 7.89
C SER A 121 -0.51 12.65 6.45
N PHE A 122 -0.91 11.82 5.49
CA PHE A 122 -0.90 12.20 4.07
C PHE A 122 -2.13 13.04 3.65
N PHE A 123 -3.30 12.76 4.21
CA PHE A 123 -4.55 13.43 3.84
C PHE A 123 -4.97 14.52 4.81
N GLY A 124 -4.44 14.52 6.00
CA GLY A 124 -4.81 15.35 7.10
C GLY A 124 -4.30 16.48 7.48
#